data_e9d5c25e2608bf9901f9579d011673b7
#
_entry.id   e9d5c25e2608bf9901f9579d011673b7
#
_cell.length_a   1.000
_cell.length_b   1.000
_cell.length_c   1.000
_cell.angle_alpha   90.00
_cell.angle_beta   90.00
_cell.angle_gamma   90.00
#
_symmetry.space_group_name_H-M   'P 1'
#
loop_
_entity.id
_entity.type
_entity.pdbx_description
1 polymer ?
#
loop_
_entity_poly.entity_id
_entity_poly.type
_entity_poly.pdbx_seq_one_letter_code
_entity_poly.pdbx_strand_id
1 'polypeptide(L)'
;MPPHRRSRGIRGWSLVIFVLAANVAYQGTRYLWRPRAAAGASAGHQRDEIHEIHDRHHDHGGLHRHEHGGRSGFHDNVGFHHDDDVEVIEEVVYEDVVVEDEAHRGGSSSSTGTSSSRHPEPSGIHVMATSNGSPYQNWQTRIMYRTFLDAQKGSDMKHFTRLLHRRTDDELMGEVPTVRVDSLHAECDRWCEFPVADRPDAIKKWLATPDSRRGEWILMIEMDYVWKKAVPMPPPGSPAVAFHFHYINPNYPSLPDVMRSLMPAGKRDTIKMEDIPCTGPAPTMIRRTDLVPLMDEYERIAAAIEADPVAKEKLGWVREMYAYDLAAAVIGVKHTVQDPGETIMIAQPPADANMGKASMYHYTWGAEYFKDGQKVWSWDKRPYVETKHVRAPGRFKPELPPDDGPTGVYKLQDGKKVSKGTDALLRDMLTLIRGAIDRLDELPHSPGCGWDQGEPDCDFGCETDTLCVPTKQWKANGG
;
A
#
# COMPACT_ATOMS: atom_id res chain seq x y z
N MET A 1 -11.33 -10.44 54.93
CA MET A 1 -10.29 -9.60 54.31
C MET A 1 -9.99 -10.21 52.94
N PRO A 2 -10.37 -9.55 51.82
CA PRO A 2 -10.00 -10.02 50.47
C PRO A 2 -8.69 -9.34 50.03
N PRO A 3 -7.89 -9.96 49.14
CA PRO A 3 -6.59 -9.43 48.72
C PRO A 3 -6.71 -8.37 47.64
N HIS A 4 -5.90 -7.35 47.77
CA HIS A 4 -5.73 -6.26 46.83
C HIS A 4 -5.27 -6.71 45.43
N ARG A 5 -6.07 -6.42 44.40
CA ARG A 5 -5.65 -6.43 42.99
C ARG A 5 -4.77 -5.21 42.70
N ARG A 6 -3.51 -5.44 42.37
CA ARG A 6 -2.62 -4.41 41.84
C ARG A 6 -2.95 -4.19 40.35
N SER A 7 -3.41 -3.00 40.03
CA SER A 7 -3.50 -2.52 38.65
C SER A 7 -2.07 -2.32 38.08
N ARG A 8 -1.69 -3.08 37.09
CA ARG A 8 -0.44 -2.84 36.31
C ARG A 8 -0.76 -1.80 35.27
N GLY A 9 -0.01 -0.69 35.31
CA GLY A 9 -0.24 0.50 34.53
C GLY A 9 0.06 0.35 33.03
N ILE A 10 -0.88 0.87 32.26
CA ILE A 10 -0.80 1.18 30.85
C ILE A 10 0.03 2.48 30.71
N ARG A 11 1.35 2.41 30.80
CA ARG A 11 2.21 3.61 30.60
C ARG A 11 3.26 3.47 29.49
N GLY A 12 3.36 2.31 28.83
CA GLY A 12 4.39 2.09 27.81
C GLY A 12 3.95 2.35 26.36
N TRP A 13 2.67 2.37 26.06
CA TRP A 13 2.15 2.31 24.68
C TRP A 13 1.91 3.67 24.02
N SER A 14 1.61 4.70 24.80
CA SER A 14 1.37 6.05 24.27
C SER A 14 2.58 6.66 23.57
N LEU A 15 3.80 6.30 23.96
CA LEU A 15 5.02 6.85 23.38
C LEU A 15 5.35 6.24 22.01
N VAL A 16 5.02 4.97 21.78
CA VAL A 16 5.26 4.28 20.51
C VAL A 16 4.33 4.80 19.42
N ILE A 17 3.09 5.10 19.77
CA ILE A 17 2.08 5.64 18.83
C ILE A 17 2.43 7.08 18.43
N PHE A 18 2.92 7.91 19.35
CA PHE A 18 3.37 9.27 19.03
C PHE A 18 4.60 9.28 18.12
N VAL A 19 5.53 8.35 18.32
CA VAL A 19 6.74 8.22 17.46
C VAL A 19 6.36 7.70 16.07
N LEU A 20 5.38 6.81 15.96
CA LEU A 20 4.88 6.30 14.68
C LEU A 20 4.13 7.39 13.89
N ALA A 21 3.21 8.10 14.52
CA ALA A 21 2.47 9.20 13.89
C ALA A 21 3.38 10.38 13.52
N ALA A 22 4.32 10.77 14.40
CA ALA A 22 5.28 11.83 14.15
C ALA A 22 6.27 11.44 13.03
N ASN A 23 6.70 10.16 12.92
CA ASN A 23 7.55 9.71 11.83
C ASN A 23 6.80 9.66 10.48
N VAL A 24 5.53 9.31 10.45
CA VAL A 24 4.72 9.35 9.23
C VAL A 24 4.55 10.78 8.73
N ALA A 25 4.22 11.72 9.61
CA ALA A 25 4.10 13.15 9.27
C ALA A 25 5.47 13.77 8.89
N TYR A 26 6.55 13.45 9.61
CA TYR A 26 7.90 13.97 9.34
C TYR A 26 8.50 13.43 8.05
N GLN A 27 8.17 12.21 7.66
CA GLN A 27 8.67 11.59 6.43
C GLN A 27 7.89 12.05 5.19
N GLY A 28 6.59 12.32 5.30
CA GLY A 28 5.80 12.93 4.22
C GLY A 28 6.32 14.30 3.82
N THR A 29 6.78 15.11 4.79
CA THR A 29 7.30 16.47 4.53
C THR A 29 8.72 16.49 3.94
N ARG A 30 9.54 15.48 4.12
CA ARG A 30 10.90 15.43 3.52
C ARG A 30 10.91 15.10 2.03
N TYR A 31 9.89 14.43 1.49
CA TYR A 31 9.76 14.18 0.04
C TYR A 31 9.28 15.42 -0.74
N LEU A 32 8.72 16.42 -0.06
CA LEU A 32 8.06 17.56 -0.71
C LEU A 32 8.99 18.73 -1.07
N TRP A 33 10.28 18.75 -0.65
CA TRP A 33 11.10 19.94 -0.96
C TRP A 33 12.60 19.64 -1.11
N ARG A 34 13.04 19.46 -2.36
CA ARG A 34 14.37 19.89 -2.82
C ARG A 34 14.19 20.80 -4.02
N PRO A 35 14.35 22.11 -3.85
CA PRO A 35 14.51 22.98 -5.01
C PRO A 35 15.86 22.65 -5.67
N ARG A 36 15.84 22.34 -6.97
CA ARG A 36 17.03 22.23 -7.80
C ARG A 36 17.73 23.60 -7.82
N ALA A 37 18.90 23.71 -7.23
CA ALA A 37 19.78 24.84 -7.45
C ALA A 37 20.30 24.79 -8.89
N ALA A 38 20.04 25.86 -9.63
CA ALA A 38 20.60 26.08 -10.95
C ALA A 38 22.13 26.13 -10.87
N ALA A 39 22.79 25.38 -11.75
CA ALA A 39 24.23 25.44 -11.94
C ALA A 39 24.61 26.75 -12.60
N GLY A 40 25.42 27.53 -11.92
CA GLY A 40 26.06 28.74 -12.43
C GLY A 40 27.40 28.97 -11.75
N ALA A 41 28.39 28.85 -12.52
CA ALA A 41 29.83 28.98 -12.47
C ALA A 41 30.53 29.76 -11.34
N SER A 42 31.72 29.24 -11.07
CA SER A 42 33.05 29.85 -10.82
C SER A 42 33.50 30.11 -9.38
N ALA A 43 34.53 29.36 -9.06
CA ALA A 43 35.83 29.64 -8.41
C ALA A 43 35.90 30.72 -7.27
N GLY A 44 36.48 30.28 -6.16
CA GLY A 44 37.14 31.17 -5.22
C GLY A 44 37.32 30.57 -3.81
N HIS A 45 38.56 30.35 -3.45
CA HIS A 45 39.06 30.00 -2.13
C HIS A 45 38.54 30.91 -1.00
N GLN A 46 38.27 30.38 0.17
CA GLN A 46 39.08 30.59 1.39
C GLN A 46 38.43 30.02 2.67
N ARG A 47 39.28 29.74 3.58
CA ARG A 47 39.24 29.12 4.89
C ARG A 47 38.46 29.89 5.95
N ASP A 48 38.08 29.05 6.97
CA ASP A 48 38.09 29.29 8.44
C ASP A 48 37.04 30.25 9.04
N GLU A 49 36.21 29.80 9.94
CA GLU A 49 36.34 29.90 11.40
C GLU A 49 35.03 29.56 12.14
N ILE A 50 35.21 28.94 13.27
CA ILE A 50 34.26 28.57 14.31
C ILE A 50 33.83 29.83 15.08
N HIS A 51 32.54 29.94 15.40
CA HIS A 51 32.12 30.59 16.65
C HIS A 51 30.74 30.13 17.13
N GLU A 52 30.77 29.53 18.33
CA GLU A 52 29.65 29.42 19.29
C GLU A 52 29.22 30.81 19.72
N ILE A 53 27.93 31.05 20.01
CA ILE A 53 27.45 31.92 21.07
C ILE A 53 25.99 31.57 21.48
N HIS A 54 25.87 31.42 22.77
CA HIS A 54 24.81 31.32 23.75
C HIS A 54 23.52 32.11 23.60
N ASP A 55 22.48 31.50 24.19
CA ASP A 55 21.28 31.97 24.89
C ASP A 55 21.11 33.49 25.13
N ARG A 56 19.84 33.92 25.02
CA ARG A 56 19.12 34.64 26.10
C ARG A 56 17.63 34.85 25.81
N HIS A 57 16.85 34.53 26.84
CA HIS A 57 15.45 34.92 27.08
C HIS A 57 15.19 36.42 26.93
N HIS A 58 13.99 36.84 26.54
CA HIS A 58 13.16 37.77 27.31
C HIS A 58 11.69 37.79 26.84
N ASP A 59 10.83 37.79 27.84
CA ASP A 59 9.41 38.07 27.91
C ASP A 59 9.04 39.51 27.59
N HIS A 60 7.79 39.73 27.23
CA HIS A 60 6.81 40.81 27.46
C HIS A 60 5.89 40.91 26.24
N GLY A 61 4.59 40.76 26.30
CA GLY A 61 3.57 41.38 27.12
C GLY A 61 2.95 42.55 26.36
N GLY A 62 1.64 42.50 26.01
CA GLY A 62 0.96 43.73 25.62
C GLY A 62 -0.26 43.55 24.71
N LEU A 63 -1.43 43.61 25.29
CA LEU A 63 -2.74 43.80 24.67
C LEU A 63 -2.83 45.05 23.80
N HIS A 64 -3.60 45.01 22.71
CA HIS A 64 -4.58 46.07 22.43
C HIS A 64 -5.66 45.61 21.42
N ARG A 65 -6.90 45.86 21.85
CA ARG A 65 -8.16 45.83 21.10
C ARG A 65 -8.28 47.08 20.24
N HIS A 66 -8.85 46.96 19.02
CA HIS A 66 -9.74 47.98 18.48
C HIS A 66 -10.71 47.40 17.46
N GLU A 67 -11.99 47.67 17.69
CA GLU A 67 -13.15 47.55 16.79
C GLU A 67 -13.19 48.70 15.79
N HIS A 68 -13.82 48.45 14.65
CA HIS A 68 -14.74 49.25 13.82
C HIS A 68 -14.69 48.66 12.41
N GLY A 69 -15.73 48.26 11.73
CA GLY A 69 -17.02 48.90 11.50
C GLY A 69 -17.07 49.38 10.05
N GLY A 70 -17.88 48.83 9.18
CA GLY A 70 -18.11 49.44 7.86
C GLY A 70 -18.75 48.51 6.83
N ARG A 71 -20.06 48.66 6.64
CA ARG A 71 -20.89 48.13 5.57
C ARG A 71 -20.53 48.72 4.21
N SER A 72 -20.61 47.94 3.13
CA SER A 72 -21.42 48.33 1.96
C SER A 72 -21.53 47.16 0.98
N GLY A 73 -22.73 46.93 0.49
CA GLY A 73 -23.11 45.91 -0.46
C GLY A 73 -22.85 46.34 -1.90
N PHE A 74 -22.75 45.34 -2.75
CA PHE A 74 -23.11 45.44 -4.17
C PHE A 74 -23.70 44.13 -4.62
N HIS A 75 -24.92 44.23 -5.13
CA HIS A 75 -25.60 43.19 -5.93
C HIS A 75 -25.02 43.23 -7.34
N ASP A 76 -24.70 42.06 -7.89
CA ASP A 76 -24.85 41.86 -9.33
C ASP A 76 -25.29 40.41 -9.63
N ASN A 77 -26.42 40.38 -10.26
CA ASN A 77 -27.07 39.22 -10.88
C ASN A 77 -26.29 38.81 -12.13
N VAL A 78 -25.85 37.56 -12.22
CA VAL A 78 -25.56 36.92 -13.50
C VAL A 78 -26.33 35.59 -13.56
N GLY A 79 -27.32 35.57 -14.47
CA GLY A 79 -28.10 34.40 -14.75
C GLY A 79 -27.27 33.34 -15.48
N PHE A 80 -27.39 32.10 -15.05
CA PHE A 80 -26.93 30.93 -15.79
C PHE A 80 -28.08 30.36 -16.62
N HIS A 81 -27.87 30.31 -17.92
CA HIS A 81 -28.65 29.50 -18.86
C HIS A 81 -28.31 28.01 -18.61
N HIS A 82 -29.36 27.23 -18.46
CA HIS A 82 -29.35 25.78 -18.57
C HIS A 82 -29.35 25.43 -20.05
N ASP A 83 -28.32 24.73 -20.52
CA ASP A 83 -28.39 23.92 -21.72
C ASP A 83 -28.25 22.46 -21.28
N ASP A 84 -29.37 21.74 -21.43
CA ASP A 84 -29.42 20.28 -21.22
C ASP A 84 -28.93 19.59 -22.49
N ASP A 85 -27.68 19.16 -22.52
CA ASP A 85 -27.18 18.17 -23.48
C ASP A 85 -26.96 16.85 -22.75
N VAL A 86 -27.92 15.95 -22.89
CA VAL A 86 -27.84 14.56 -22.47
C VAL A 86 -27.06 13.81 -23.55
N GLU A 87 -25.78 13.58 -23.36
CA GLU A 87 -25.03 12.60 -24.15
C GLU A 87 -25.46 11.18 -23.76
N VAL A 88 -26.03 10.50 -24.72
CA VAL A 88 -26.36 9.08 -24.67
C VAL A 88 -25.05 8.31 -24.78
N ILE A 89 -24.64 7.66 -23.70
CA ILE A 89 -23.50 6.76 -23.71
C ILE A 89 -23.91 5.48 -24.45
N GLU A 90 -23.33 5.25 -25.62
CA GLU A 90 -23.47 4.00 -26.35
C GLU A 90 -22.93 2.84 -25.53
N GLU A 91 -23.77 1.84 -25.36
CA GLU A 91 -23.45 0.57 -24.70
C GLU A 91 -22.45 -0.20 -25.57
N VAL A 92 -21.19 -0.27 -25.09
CA VAL A 92 -20.14 -1.07 -25.77
C VAL A 92 -20.42 -2.54 -25.51
N VAL A 93 -20.97 -3.19 -26.51
CA VAL A 93 -21.12 -4.65 -26.56
C VAL A 93 -19.76 -5.26 -26.85
N TYR A 94 -19.19 -5.97 -25.90
CA TYR A 94 -17.99 -6.78 -26.13
C TYR A 94 -18.37 -8.05 -26.87
N GLU A 95 -17.90 -8.17 -28.11
CA GLU A 95 -17.95 -9.44 -28.87
C GLU A 95 -16.95 -10.43 -28.27
N ASP A 96 -17.45 -11.64 -27.95
CA ASP A 96 -16.64 -12.76 -27.50
C ASP A 96 -15.68 -13.20 -28.61
N VAL A 97 -14.38 -13.05 -28.39
CA VAL A 97 -13.36 -13.64 -29.26
C VAL A 97 -13.29 -15.14 -28.97
N VAL A 98 -13.91 -15.92 -29.85
CA VAL A 98 -13.80 -17.37 -29.88
C VAL A 98 -12.44 -17.74 -30.50
N VAL A 99 -11.52 -18.27 -29.73
CA VAL A 99 -10.31 -18.93 -30.24
C VAL A 99 -10.73 -20.33 -30.70
N GLU A 100 -10.75 -20.56 -31.99
CA GLU A 100 -10.95 -21.89 -32.59
C GLU A 100 -9.66 -22.73 -32.49
N ASP A 101 -9.69 -23.79 -31.70
CA ASP A 101 -8.70 -24.85 -31.71
C ASP A 101 -9.06 -25.88 -32.79
N GLU A 102 -8.25 -25.95 -33.85
CA GLU A 102 -8.34 -27.01 -34.85
C GLU A 102 -7.81 -28.35 -34.28
N ALA A 103 -8.68 -29.31 -34.07
CA ALA A 103 -8.28 -30.69 -33.89
C ALA A 103 -9.24 -31.69 -34.56
N HIS A 104 -8.75 -32.31 -35.59
CA HIS A 104 -9.00 -33.60 -36.26
C HIS A 104 -10.23 -34.44 -35.94
N ARG A 105 -10.92 -34.74 -37.03
CA ARG A 105 -11.88 -35.76 -37.43
C ARG A 105 -11.88 -37.08 -36.62
N GLY A 106 -13.08 -37.54 -36.32
CA GLY A 106 -13.44 -38.94 -36.39
C GLY A 106 -14.53 -39.41 -35.40
N GLY A 107 -15.70 -39.76 -35.90
CA GLY A 107 -16.59 -40.69 -35.20
C GLY A 107 -17.96 -40.17 -34.75
N SER A 108 -18.94 -40.41 -35.57
CA SER A 108 -20.40 -40.29 -35.35
C SER A 108 -20.89 -41.13 -34.15
N SER A 109 -21.61 -40.49 -33.21
CA SER A 109 -22.80 -41.07 -32.59
C SER A 109 -23.62 -39.97 -31.88
N SER A 110 -24.88 -39.91 -32.26
CA SER A 110 -25.89 -38.98 -31.77
C SER A 110 -26.26 -39.26 -30.30
N SER A 111 -26.04 -38.29 -29.42
CA SER A 111 -26.81 -38.11 -28.20
C SER A 111 -27.03 -36.65 -27.94
N THR A 112 -28.29 -36.20 -28.04
CA THR A 112 -28.76 -34.88 -27.70
C THR A 112 -28.64 -34.65 -26.18
N GLY A 113 -27.47 -34.23 -25.73
CA GLY A 113 -27.27 -33.72 -24.39
C GLY A 113 -26.88 -32.25 -24.49
N THR A 114 -27.74 -31.34 -24.10
CA THR A 114 -27.43 -29.95 -23.86
C THR A 114 -26.29 -29.86 -22.84
N SER A 115 -25.03 -29.82 -23.31
CA SER A 115 -23.90 -29.48 -22.47
C SER A 115 -23.92 -27.99 -22.22
N SER A 116 -24.56 -27.58 -21.10
CA SER A 116 -24.23 -26.29 -20.52
C SER A 116 -22.72 -26.34 -20.20
N SER A 117 -21.92 -25.51 -20.85
CA SER A 117 -20.53 -25.28 -20.48
C SER A 117 -20.54 -24.72 -19.06
N ARG A 118 -20.48 -25.61 -18.07
CA ARG A 118 -20.27 -25.19 -16.67
C ARG A 118 -18.89 -24.60 -16.63
N HIS A 119 -18.81 -23.27 -16.47
CA HIS A 119 -17.57 -22.66 -16.02
C HIS A 119 -17.12 -23.41 -14.77
N PRO A 120 -15.84 -23.76 -14.64
CA PRO A 120 -15.34 -24.42 -13.43
C PRO A 120 -15.70 -23.54 -12.23
N GLU A 121 -16.26 -24.16 -11.18
CA GLU A 121 -16.60 -23.46 -9.95
C GLU A 121 -15.32 -22.82 -9.38
N PRO A 122 -15.42 -21.56 -8.89
CA PRO A 122 -14.29 -20.90 -8.26
C PRO A 122 -13.72 -21.75 -7.14
N SER A 123 -12.42 -21.93 -7.08
CA SER A 123 -11.79 -22.75 -6.05
C SER A 123 -10.47 -22.17 -5.58
N GLY A 124 -10.16 -22.39 -4.29
CA GLY A 124 -8.92 -21.95 -3.70
C GLY A 124 -8.85 -20.43 -3.43
N ILE A 125 -7.65 -19.98 -3.19
CA ILE A 125 -7.32 -18.59 -2.87
C ILE A 125 -6.76 -17.90 -4.10
N HIS A 126 -7.36 -16.76 -4.46
CA HIS A 126 -6.83 -15.82 -5.43
C HIS A 126 -6.12 -14.69 -4.68
N VAL A 127 -4.82 -14.61 -4.79
CA VAL A 127 -4.02 -13.52 -4.21
C VAL A 127 -4.08 -12.32 -5.13
N MET A 128 -4.48 -11.16 -4.61
CA MET A 128 -4.57 -9.91 -5.35
C MET A 128 -3.80 -8.82 -4.62
N ALA A 129 -2.92 -8.12 -5.35
CA ALA A 129 -2.11 -7.04 -4.82
C ALA A 129 -2.25 -5.79 -5.69
N THR A 130 -2.62 -4.65 -5.09
CA THR A 130 -2.81 -3.37 -5.80
C THR A 130 -1.48 -2.65 -6.01
N SER A 131 -1.29 -2.04 -7.19
CA SER A 131 -0.07 -1.33 -7.57
C SER A 131 -0.37 -0.13 -8.46
N ASN A 132 0.32 0.99 -8.24
CA ASN A 132 0.30 2.14 -9.14
C ASN A 132 1.43 2.09 -10.20
N GLY A 133 2.24 1.03 -10.22
CA GLY A 133 3.31 0.86 -11.20
C GLY A 133 4.51 1.81 -11.04
N SER A 134 4.66 2.48 -9.89
CA SER A 134 5.85 3.27 -9.61
C SER A 134 7.09 2.37 -9.44
N PRO A 135 8.30 2.84 -9.75
CA PRO A 135 9.52 2.05 -9.53
C PRO A 135 9.64 1.54 -8.10
N TYR A 136 9.21 2.33 -7.12
CA TYR A 136 9.15 1.93 -5.72
C TYR A 136 8.29 0.67 -5.50
N GLN A 137 7.09 0.64 -6.06
CA GLN A 137 6.22 -0.54 -5.95
C GLN A 137 6.66 -1.68 -6.86
N ASN A 138 7.19 -1.39 -8.05
CA ASN A 138 7.62 -2.42 -8.99
C ASN A 138 8.81 -3.23 -8.47
N TRP A 139 9.78 -2.60 -7.78
CA TRP A 139 10.86 -3.32 -7.11
C TRP A 139 10.30 -4.31 -6.07
N GLN A 140 9.38 -3.86 -5.23
CA GLN A 140 8.71 -4.68 -4.21
C GLN A 140 7.87 -5.80 -4.85
N THR A 141 7.12 -5.48 -5.90
CA THR A 141 6.30 -6.43 -6.66
C THR A 141 7.10 -7.62 -7.16
N ARG A 142 8.26 -7.38 -7.78
CA ARG A 142 9.12 -8.44 -8.31
C ARG A 142 9.56 -9.40 -7.22
N ILE A 143 10.00 -8.88 -6.08
CA ILE A 143 10.44 -9.68 -4.93
C ILE A 143 9.27 -10.46 -4.33
N MET A 144 8.17 -9.78 -4.09
CA MET A 144 6.96 -10.39 -3.53
C MET A 144 6.45 -11.52 -4.42
N TYR A 145 6.29 -11.26 -5.73
CA TYR A 145 5.81 -12.27 -6.67
C TYR A 145 6.78 -13.45 -6.79
N ARG A 146 8.09 -13.20 -6.80
CA ARG A 146 9.09 -14.27 -6.84
C ARG A 146 9.01 -15.20 -5.63
N THR A 147 8.80 -14.66 -4.42
CA THR A 147 8.61 -15.47 -3.22
C THR A 147 7.24 -16.15 -3.18
N PHE A 148 6.20 -15.52 -3.74
CA PHE A 148 4.88 -16.13 -3.92
C PHE A 148 4.96 -17.41 -4.76
N LEU A 149 5.70 -17.42 -5.86
CA LEU A 149 5.88 -18.59 -6.72
C LEU A 149 6.44 -19.82 -5.98
N ASP A 150 7.22 -19.61 -4.93
CA ASP A 150 7.70 -20.69 -4.09
C ASP A 150 6.66 -21.11 -3.05
N ALA A 151 6.01 -20.16 -2.40
CA ALA A 151 5.05 -20.40 -1.35
C ALA A 151 3.76 -21.09 -1.85
N GLN A 152 3.31 -20.78 -3.07
CA GLN A 152 2.07 -21.36 -3.62
C GLN A 152 2.16 -22.85 -3.96
N LYS A 153 3.37 -23.40 -4.12
CA LYS A 153 3.56 -24.79 -4.56
C LYS A 153 2.84 -25.78 -3.62
N GLY A 154 1.93 -26.57 -4.18
CA GLY A 154 1.18 -27.56 -3.43
C GLY A 154 0.13 -27.01 -2.45
N SER A 155 -0.17 -25.71 -2.50
CA SER A 155 -1.11 -25.01 -1.62
C SER A 155 -2.46 -24.73 -2.30
N ASP A 156 -3.37 -24.13 -1.54
CA ASP A 156 -4.66 -23.62 -2.03
C ASP A 156 -4.56 -22.22 -2.66
N MET A 157 -3.41 -21.58 -2.64
CA MET A 157 -3.16 -20.31 -3.37
C MET A 157 -2.97 -20.62 -4.86
N LYS A 158 -4.08 -20.60 -5.62
CA LYS A 158 -4.11 -21.08 -7.02
C LYS A 158 -3.84 -19.99 -8.04
N HIS A 159 -4.17 -18.75 -7.70
CA HIS A 159 -4.14 -17.62 -8.62
C HIS A 159 -3.44 -16.43 -7.98
N PHE A 160 -2.81 -15.63 -8.84
CA PHE A 160 -2.23 -14.34 -8.47
C PHE A 160 -2.63 -13.29 -9.50
N THR A 161 -2.93 -12.09 -9.03
CA THR A 161 -3.13 -10.92 -9.89
C THR A 161 -2.51 -9.68 -9.24
N ARG A 162 -1.60 -9.07 -9.96
CA ARG A 162 -1.26 -7.66 -9.71
C ARG A 162 -2.35 -6.79 -10.33
N LEU A 163 -3.06 -6.05 -9.52
CA LEU A 163 -4.04 -5.08 -9.97
C LEU A 163 -3.33 -3.74 -10.18
N LEU A 164 -2.98 -3.44 -11.42
CA LEU A 164 -2.29 -2.22 -11.80
C LEU A 164 -3.33 -1.13 -12.08
N HIS A 165 -3.46 -0.17 -11.17
CA HIS A 165 -4.33 0.99 -11.37
C HIS A 165 -3.55 2.14 -12.01
N ARG A 166 -3.45 2.10 -13.35
CA ARG A 166 -2.70 3.01 -14.18
C ARG A 166 -3.23 2.97 -15.61
N ARG A 167 -3.14 4.08 -16.34
CA ARG A 167 -3.64 4.18 -17.72
C ARG A 167 -2.72 3.54 -18.75
N THR A 168 -1.47 3.28 -18.39
CA THR A 168 -0.47 2.68 -19.27
C THR A 168 0.12 1.41 -18.69
N ASP A 169 0.57 0.52 -19.54
CA ASP A 169 1.35 -0.64 -19.14
C ASP A 169 2.69 -0.22 -18.54
N ASP A 170 3.29 -1.10 -17.76
CA ASP A 170 4.63 -0.92 -17.24
C ASP A 170 5.55 -2.11 -17.56
N GLU A 171 6.81 -2.03 -17.13
CA GLU A 171 7.83 -3.03 -17.43
C GLU A 171 7.58 -4.41 -16.84
N LEU A 172 6.61 -4.58 -15.94
CA LEU A 172 6.32 -5.86 -15.29
C LEU A 172 5.19 -6.66 -15.94
N MET A 173 4.54 -6.13 -17.00
CA MET A 173 3.41 -6.81 -17.67
C MET A 173 3.75 -8.23 -18.14
N GLY A 174 4.99 -8.44 -18.58
CA GLY A 174 5.47 -9.74 -19.05
C GLY A 174 6.00 -10.67 -17.95
N GLU A 175 6.25 -10.14 -16.73
CA GLU A 175 6.83 -10.93 -15.62
C GLU A 175 5.77 -11.33 -14.58
N VAL A 176 4.82 -10.44 -14.31
CA VAL A 176 3.85 -10.63 -13.22
C VAL A 176 2.44 -10.68 -13.81
N PRO A 177 1.62 -11.71 -13.50
CA PRO A 177 0.22 -11.74 -13.93
C PRO A 177 -0.50 -10.48 -13.49
N THR A 178 -0.92 -9.65 -14.46
CA THR A 178 -1.42 -8.31 -14.23
C THR A 178 -2.76 -8.10 -14.90
N VAL A 179 -3.71 -7.54 -14.16
CA VAL A 179 -4.89 -6.89 -14.72
C VAL A 179 -4.72 -5.40 -14.53
N ARG A 180 -4.72 -4.65 -15.64
CA ARG A 180 -4.66 -3.20 -15.64
C ARG A 180 -6.07 -2.63 -15.65
N VAL A 181 -6.27 -1.61 -14.82
CA VAL A 181 -7.49 -0.78 -14.82
C VAL A 181 -7.06 0.69 -14.81
N ASP A 182 -7.83 1.55 -15.45
CA ASP A 182 -7.54 2.97 -15.43
C ASP A 182 -7.64 3.52 -14.01
N SER A 183 -6.64 4.32 -13.64
CA SER A 183 -6.63 5.03 -12.36
C SER A 183 -7.83 5.99 -12.25
N LEU A 184 -8.42 6.09 -11.07
CA LEU A 184 -9.46 7.09 -10.79
C LEU A 184 -8.90 8.51 -10.92
N HIS A 185 -7.67 8.73 -10.41
CA HIS A 185 -6.95 9.99 -10.46
C HIS A 185 -5.79 9.89 -11.45
N ALA A 186 -5.94 10.51 -12.62
CA ALA A 186 -4.97 10.43 -13.71
C ALA A 186 -3.55 10.92 -13.34
N GLU A 187 -3.48 11.91 -12.44
CA GLU A 187 -2.22 12.44 -11.93
C GLU A 187 -1.42 11.38 -11.16
N CYS A 188 -2.06 10.39 -10.56
CA CYS A 188 -1.40 9.32 -9.82
C CYS A 188 -0.57 8.39 -10.71
N ASP A 189 -0.79 8.38 -12.02
CA ASP A 189 0.08 7.68 -12.97
C ASP A 189 1.51 8.21 -12.97
N ARG A 190 1.69 9.49 -12.61
CA ARG A 190 2.99 10.15 -12.50
C ARG A 190 3.36 10.40 -11.05
N TRP A 191 2.52 11.16 -10.37
CA TRP A 191 2.67 11.48 -8.96
C TRP A 191 1.35 12.02 -8.42
N CYS A 192 0.97 11.57 -7.23
CA CYS A 192 -0.06 12.19 -6.42
C CYS A 192 0.28 12.02 -4.93
N GLU A 193 -0.34 12.85 -4.11
CA GLU A 193 -0.06 12.88 -2.67
C GLU A 193 -0.49 11.57 -1.99
N PHE A 194 -1.59 10.97 -2.45
CA PHE A 194 -2.18 9.79 -1.81
C PHE A 194 -2.63 8.75 -2.84
N PRO A 195 -1.70 7.98 -3.44
CA PRO A 195 -2.00 7.05 -4.53
C PRO A 195 -2.92 5.88 -4.11
N VAL A 196 -3.01 5.58 -2.82
CA VAL A 196 -3.92 4.53 -2.32
C VAL A 196 -5.40 4.94 -2.33
N ALA A 197 -5.71 6.20 -2.63
CA ALA A 197 -7.10 6.65 -2.85
C ALA A 197 -7.77 5.91 -4.03
N ASP A 198 -7.00 5.47 -5.01
CA ASP A 198 -7.51 4.75 -6.18
C ASP A 198 -7.84 3.27 -5.92
N ARG A 199 -7.41 2.73 -4.77
CA ARG A 199 -7.57 1.30 -4.45
C ARG A 199 -9.01 0.82 -4.46
N PRO A 200 -10.00 1.49 -3.84
CA PRO A 200 -11.39 1.04 -3.85
C PRO A 200 -11.94 0.91 -5.28
N ASP A 201 -11.78 1.95 -6.10
CA ASP A 201 -12.20 1.98 -7.50
C ASP A 201 -11.53 0.87 -8.32
N ALA A 202 -10.21 0.70 -8.18
CA ALA A 202 -9.46 -0.33 -8.88
C ALA A 202 -9.96 -1.75 -8.52
N ILE A 203 -10.18 -2.04 -7.24
CA ILE A 203 -10.70 -3.35 -6.79
C ILE A 203 -12.09 -3.57 -7.37
N LYS A 204 -12.96 -2.58 -7.36
CA LYS A 204 -14.32 -2.67 -7.91
C LYS A 204 -14.30 -2.96 -9.41
N LYS A 205 -13.47 -2.26 -10.19
CA LYS A 205 -13.28 -2.52 -11.62
C LYS A 205 -12.78 -3.94 -11.87
N TRP A 206 -11.79 -4.40 -11.11
CA TRP A 206 -11.29 -5.76 -11.21
C TRP A 206 -12.35 -6.82 -10.88
N LEU A 207 -13.19 -6.58 -9.86
CA LEU A 207 -14.25 -7.52 -9.47
C LEU A 207 -15.31 -7.71 -10.57
N ALA A 208 -15.45 -6.76 -11.49
CA ALA A 208 -16.30 -6.88 -12.67
C ALA A 208 -15.70 -7.81 -13.75
N THR A 209 -14.37 -8.05 -13.73
CA THR A 209 -13.69 -8.89 -14.72
C THR A 209 -13.85 -10.39 -14.45
N PRO A 210 -13.67 -11.24 -15.48
CA PRO A 210 -13.63 -12.69 -15.30
C PRO A 210 -12.49 -13.15 -14.38
N ASP A 211 -11.36 -12.43 -14.36
CA ASP A 211 -10.18 -12.75 -13.57
C ASP A 211 -10.50 -12.90 -12.07
N SER A 212 -11.30 -12.00 -11.52
CA SER A 212 -11.70 -12.01 -10.11
C SER A 212 -12.54 -13.24 -9.70
N ARG A 213 -13.06 -13.99 -10.66
CA ARG A 213 -13.93 -15.15 -10.44
C ARG A 213 -13.18 -16.46 -10.32
N ARG A 214 -11.84 -16.45 -10.47
CA ARG A 214 -11.02 -17.68 -10.47
C ARG A 214 -10.90 -18.32 -9.08
N GLY A 215 -10.92 -17.52 -8.01
CA GLY A 215 -10.85 -18.02 -6.62
C GLY A 215 -12.16 -17.82 -5.86
N GLU A 216 -12.46 -18.71 -4.93
CA GLU A 216 -13.55 -18.54 -3.95
C GLU A 216 -13.18 -17.45 -2.93
N TRP A 217 -11.93 -17.52 -2.45
CA TRP A 217 -11.36 -16.56 -1.52
C TRP A 217 -10.42 -15.61 -2.23
N ILE A 218 -10.51 -14.34 -1.90
CA ILE A 218 -9.58 -13.29 -2.33
C ILE A 218 -8.71 -12.94 -1.13
N LEU A 219 -7.39 -13.08 -1.29
CA LEU A 219 -6.42 -12.56 -0.34
C LEU A 219 -5.86 -11.26 -0.88
N MET A 220 -6.34 -10.15 -0.35
CA MET A 220 -5.85 -8.81 -0.67
C MET A 220 -4.57 -8.54 0.12
N ILE A 221 -3.51 -8.12 -0.58
CA ILE A 221 -2.19 -7.83 0.00
C ILE A 221 -1.60 -6.55 -0.60
N GLU A 222 -0.53 -6.07 0.01
CA GLU A 222 0.32 -4.99 -0.52
C GLU A 222 1.61 -5.56 -1.12
N MET A 223 2.35 -4.71 -1.87
CA MET A 223 3.55 -5.15 -2.58
C MET A 223 4.76 -5.36 -1.68
N ASP A 224 4.76 -4.81 -0.46
CA ASP A 224 5.86 -4.88 0.49
C ASP A 224 5.79 -6.11 1.43
N TYR A 225 5.26 -7.21 0.90
CA TYR A 225 5.24 -8.49 1.60
C TYR A 225 6.26 -9.48 1.00
N VAL A 226 6.81 -10.36 1.83
CA VAL A 226 7.68 -11.45 1.42
C VAL A 226 7.12 -12.76 1.97
N TRP A 227 6.91 -13.71 1.08
CA TRP A 227 6.33 -15.00 1.41
C TRP A 227 7.34 -15.93 2.05
N LYS A 228 7.00 -16.47 3.21
CA LYS A 228 7.74 -17.54 3.89
C LYS A 228 7.11 -18.91 3.61
N LYS A 229 5.79 -18.96 3.58
CA LYS A 229 4.97 -20.14 3.31
C LYS A 229 3.58 -19.72 2.81
N ALA A 230 2.80 -20.67 2.35
CA ALA A 230 1.42 -20.44 1.95
C ALA A 230 0.54 -20.02 3.14
N VAL A 231 -0.43 -19.15 2.88
CA VAL A 231 -1.54 -18.88 3.80
C VAL A 231 -2.50 -20.07 3.73
N PRO A 232 -2.89 -20.66 4.87
CA PRO A 232 -3.85 -21.75 4.88
C PRO A 232 -5.25 -21.29 4.51
N MET A 233 -6.01 -22.16 3.84
CA MET A 233 -7.42 -21.96 3.54
C MET A 233 -8.22 -21.83 4.83
N PRO A 234 -9.10 -20.82 4.99
CA PRO A 234 -10.01 -20.75 6.12
C PRO A 234 -11.00 -21.92 6.12
N PRO A 235 -11.41 -22.41 7.28
CA PRO A 235 -12.46 -23.42 7.37
C PRO A 235 -13.77 -22.98 6.68
N PRO A 236 -14.56 -23.92 6.15
CA PRO A 236 -15.87 -23.60 5.59
C PRO A 236 -16.73 -22.80 6.57
N GLY A 237 -17.41 -21.75 6.10
CA GLY A 237 -18.25 -20.88 6.93
C GLY A 237 -17.51 -19.83 7.76
N SER A 238 -16.16 -19.78 7.69
CA SER A 238 -15.40 -18.73 8.38
C SER A 238 -15.78 -17.33 7.87
N PRO A 239 -15.79 -16.32 8.75
CA PRO A 239 -15.79 -14.90 8.35
C PRO A 239 -14.50 -14.58 7.58
N ALA A 240 -14.41 -13.34 7.05
CA ALA A 240 -13.15 -12.81 6.56
C ALA A 240 -12.06 -12.90 7.65
N VAL A 241 -10.81 -13.13 7.24
CA VAL A 241 -9.67 -13.21 8.16
C VAL A 241 -8.72 -12.07 7.85
N ALA A 242 -8.31 -11.31 8.88
CA ALA A 242 -7.50 -10.13 8.70
C ALA A 242 -6.49 -9.94 9.84
N PHE A 243 -5.46 -9.13 9.59
CA PHE A 243 -4.46 -8.77 10.58
C PHE A 243 -4.92 -7.59 11.43
N HIS A 244 -4.64 -7.63 12.73
CA HIS A 244 -4.93 -6.53 13.64
C HIS A 244 -3.84 -5.45 13.59
N PHE A 245 -4.19 -4.29 13.05
CA PHE A 245 -3.33 -3.12 13.12
C PHE A 245 -3.69 -2.28 14.34
N HIS A 246 -2.92 -2.36 15.41
CA HIS A 246 -3.18 -1.64 16.67
C HIS A 246 -3.23 -0.12 16.53
N TYR A 247 -2.72 0.45 15.45
CA TYR A 247 -2.80 1.89 15.15
C TYR A 247 -4.11 2.28 14.44
N ILE A 248 -4.87 1.30 13.94
CA ILE A 248 -6.23 1.51 13.45
C ILE A 248 -7.18 1.34 14.62
N ASN A 249 -7.65 2.44 15.17
CA ASN A 249 -8.51 2.41 16.36
C ASN A 249 -9.63 3.45 16.27
N PRO A 250 -10.85 3.07 15.83
CA PRO A 250 -12.01 3.96 15.73
C PRO A 250 -12.40 4.62 17.06
N ASN A 251 -12.00 4.03 18.20
CA ASN A 251 -12.27 4.54 19.55
C ASN A 251 -11.28 5.62 20.03
N TYR A 252 -10.30 6.04 19.22
CA TYR A 252 -9.46 7.17 19.58
C TYR A 252 -10.33 8.39 19.89
N PRO A 253 -10.06 9.16 20.97
CA PRO A 253 -10.98 10.22 21.46
C PRO A 253 -11.43 11.22 20.41
N SER A 254 -10.67 11.45 19.35
CA SER A 254 -10.97 12.39 18.27
C SER A 254 -11.72 11.77 17.09
N LEU A 255 -11.88 10.43 17.02
CA LEU A 255 -12.38 9.74 15.83
C LEU A 255 -13.86 9.33 15.85
N PRO A 256 -14.54 9.03 16.98
CA PRO A 256 -15.92 8.55 16.93
C PRO A 256 -16.88 9.46 16.16
N ASP A 257 -16.75 10.78 16.30
CA ASP A 257 -17.62 11.73 15.59
C ASP A 257 -17.32 11.74 14.09
N VAL A 258 -16.05 11.62 13.69
CA VAL A 258 -15.64 11.47 12.28
C VAL A 258 -16.21 10.17 11.72
N MET A 259 -16.06 9.04 12.43
CA MET A 259 -16.62 7.76 11.98
C MET A 259 -18.13 7.85 11.79
N ARG A 260 -18.86 8.43 12.76
CA ARG A 260 -20.32 8.62 12.64
C ARG A 260 -20.70 9.52 11.47
N SER A 261 -19.97 10.62 11.22
CA SER A 261 -20.27 11.53 10.10
C SER A 261 -20.17 10.83 8.74
N LEU A 262 -19.26 9.87 8.59
CA LEU A 262 -19.04 9.11 7.35
C LEU A 262 -20.08 7.99 7.14
N MET A 263 -20.77 7.55 8.21
CA MET A 263 -21.81 6.52 8.13
C MET A 263 -23.11 7.06 7.49
N PRO A 264 -23.88 6.21 6.78
CA PRO A 264 -25.26 6.54 6.41
C PRO A 264 -26.10 6.88 7.64
N ALA A 265 -27.00 7.84 7.53
CA ALA A 265 -27.79 8.36 8.67
C ALA A 265 -28.48 7.25 9.50
N GLY A 266 -29.06 6.23 8.85
CA GLY A 266 -29.72 5.12 9.53
C GLY A 266 -28.79 4.11 10.21
N LYS A 267 -27.46 4.27 10.08
CA LYS A 267 -26.46 3.38 10.69
C LYS A 267 -25.69 4.01 11.84
N ARG A 268 -25.71 5.34 11.98
CA ARG A 268 -24.90 6.11 12.93
C ARG A 268 -25.09 5.70 14.38
N ASP A 269 -26.33 5.36 14.76
CA ASP A 269 -26.70 5.01 16.15
C ASP A 269 -26.73 3.50 16.39
N THR A 270 -26.66 2.68 15.32
CA THR A 270 -26.76 1.22 15.41
C THR A 270 -25.41 0.52 15.38
N ILE A 271 -24.40 1.12 14.73
CA ILE A 271 -23.03 0.57 14.66
C ILE A 271 -22.22 1.15 15.82
N LYS A 272 -21.70 0.27 16.65
CA LYS A 272 -20.78 0.64 17.72
C LYS A 272 -19.35 0.71 17.19
N MET A 273 -18.52 1.57 17.80
CA MET A 273 -17.12 1.72 17.37
C MET A 273 -16.33 0.42 17.53
N GLU A 274 -16.69 -0.41 18.53
CA GLU A 274 -16.09 -1.75 18.74
C GLU A 274 -16.50 -2.79 17.68
N ASP A 275 -17.55 -2.54 16.89
CA ASP A 275 -17.95 -3.41 15.79
C ASP A 275 -17.17 -3.14 14.49
N ILE A 276 -16.42 -2.03 14.43
CA ILE A 276 -15.59 -1.66 13.31
C ILE A 276 -14.28 -2.46 13.41
N PRO A 277 -13.91 -3.27 12.43
CA PRO A 277 -12.65 -4.00 12.46
C PRO A 277 -11.45 -3.03 12.44
N CYS A 278 -10.34 -3.44 13.04
CA CYS A 278 -9.12 -2.64 13.13
C CYS A 278 -8.05 -3.26 12.23
N THR A 279 -8.31 -3.29 10.91
CA THR A 279 -7.50 -4.04 9.96
C THR A 279 -7.16 -3.29 8.67
N GLY A 280 -8.13 -2.69 7.97
CA GLY A 280 -7.95 -2.25 6.60
C GLY A 280 -8.03 -3.39 5.57
N PRO A 281 -7.88 -3.10 4.26
CA PRO A 281 -8.09 -4.08 3.19
C PRO A 281 -6.94 -5.08 3.02
N ALA A 282 -5.73 -4.79 3.53
CA ALA A 282 -4.53 -5.61 3.30
C ALA A 282 -3.64 -5.70 4.55
N PRO A 283 -3.32 -6.93 5.04
CA PRO A 283 -3.73 -8.21 4.48
C PRO A 283 -5.12 -8.64 4.99
N THR A 284 -6.01 -8.92 4.06
CA THR A 284 -7.35 -9.44 4.37
C THR A 284 -7.72 -10.54 3.39
N MET A 285 -8.17 -11.68 3.92
CA MET A 285 -8.70 -12.79 3.14
C MET A 285 -10.21 -12.84 3.31
N ILE A 286 -10.93 -12.60 2.23
CA ILE A 286 -12.38 -12.43 2.19
C ILE A 286 -12.98 -13.23 1.05
N ARG A 287 -14.20 -13.77 1.20
CA ARG A 287 -14.90 -14.35 0.07
C ARG A 287 -15.27 -13.30 -0.95
N ARG A 288 -15.18 -13.66 -2.23
CA ARG A 288 -15.62 -12.76 -3.30
C ARG A 288 -17.07 -12.32 -3.11
N THR A 289 -17.94 -13.23 -2.65
CA THR A 289 -19.36 -12.94 -2.38
C THR A 289 -19.58 -11.91 -1.28
N ASP A 290 -18.65 -11.76 -0.34
CA ASP A 290 -18.70 -10.78 0.75
C ASP A 290 -18.01 -9.47 0.34
N LEU A 291 -16.97 -9.55 -0.51
CA LEU A 291 -16.25 -8.37 -1.00
C LEU A 291 -17.07 -7.54 -2.00
N VAL A 292 -17.75 -8.19 -2.95
CA VAL A 292 -18.51 -7.48 -3.99
C VAL A 292 -19.53 -6.51 -3.40
N PRO A 293 -20.43 -6.89 -2.47
CA PRO A 293 -21.41 -5.95 -1.92
C PRO A 293 -20.80 -4.86 -1.02
N LEU A 294 -19.55 -5.03 -0.57
CA LEU A 294 -18.85 -4.05 0.25
C LEU A 294 -18.32 -2.87 -0.58
N MET A 295 -18.05 -3.08 -1.89
CA MET A 295 -17.27 -2.12 -2.68
C MET A 295 -17.94 -0.77 -2.87
N ASP A 296 -19.25 -0.71 -3.07
CA ASP A 296 -19.95 0.55 -3.25
C ASP A 296 -19.84 1.45 -2.02
N GLU A 297 -19.93 0.85 -0.85
CA GLU A 297 -19.81 1.58 0.41
C GLU A 297 -18.36 1.97 0.71
N TYR A 298 -17.40 1.12 0.35
CA TYR A 298 -15.97 1.40 0.48
C TYR A 298 -15.55 2.61 -0.37
N GLU A 299 -15.95 2.63 -1.67
CA GLU A 299 -15.73 3.79 -2.53
C GLU A 299 -16.39 5.05 -1.98
N ARG A 300 -17.67 4.95 -1.59
CA ARG A 300 -18.41 6.09 -1.05
C ARG A 300 -17.73 6.71 0.16
N ILE A 301 -17.29 5.87 1.11
CA ILE A 301 -16.62 6.35 2.33
C ILE A 301 -15.25 6.92 1.99
N ALA A 302 -14.46 6.26 1.15
CA ALA A 302 -13.16 6.76 0.72
C ALA A 302 -13.28 8.14 0.06
N ALA A 303 -14.24 8.30 -0.87
CA ALA A 303 -14.51 9.59 -1.49
C ALA A 303 -14.99 10.66 -0.48
N ALA A 304 -15.83 10.28 0.49
CA ALA A 304 -16.28 11.19 1.54
C ALA A 304 -15.13 11.67 2.43
N ILE A 305 -14.18 10.79 2.75
CA ILE A 305 -12.97 11.16 3.51
C ILE A 305 -12.11 12.14 2.68
N GLU A 306 -11.90 11.86 1.39
CA GLU A 306 -11.10 12.74 0.54
C GLU A 306 -11.74 14.12 0.34
N ALA A 307 -13.07 14.22 0.41
CA ALA A 307 -13.80 15.49 0.32
C ALA A 307 -13.84 16.27 1.65
N ASP A 308 -13.56 15.64 2.79
CA ASP A 308 -13.64 16.27 4.12
C ASP A 308 -12.23 16.55 4.69
N PRO A 309 -11.78 17.83 4.72
CA PRO A 309 -10.46 18.18 5.27
C PRO A 309 -10.25 17.74 6.72
N VAL A 310 -11.33 17.73 7.54
CA VAL A 310 -11.25 17.32 8.95
C VAL A 310 -11.05 15.81 9.05
N ALA A 311 -11.76 15.02 8.25
CA ALA A 311 -11.56 13.59 8.18
C ALA A 311 -10.16 13.25 7.66
N LYS A 312 -9.70 13.91 6.60
CA LYS A 312 -8.33 13.72 6.06
C LYS A 312 -7.25 13.98 7.11
N GLU A 313 -7.34 15.10 7.82
CA GLU A 313 -6.38 15.45 8.87
C GLU A 313 -6.38 14.43 10.01
N LYS A 314 -7.56 14.08 10.52
CA LYS A 314 -7.68 13.19 11.69
C LYS A 314 -7.34 11.75 11.39
N LEU A 315 -7.65 11.24 10.21
CA LEU A 315 -7.38 9.87 9.79
C LEU A 315 -5.98 9.71 9.18
N GLY A 316 -5.40 10.79 8.66
CA GLY A 316 -4.03 10.85 8.18
C GLY A 316 -3.75 9.86 7.04
N TRP A 317 -2.56 9.27 7.05
CA TRP A 317 -2.10 8.36 6.00
C TRP A 317 -2.91 7.06 5.90
N VAL A 318 -3.51 6.61 7.00
CA VAL A 318 -4.26 5.34 7.07
C VAL A 318 -5.75 5.50 6.80
N ARG A 319 -6.18 6.63 6.26
CA ARG A 319 -7.58 6.97 6.04
C ARG A 319 -8.32 6.03 5.10
N GLU A 320 -7.61 5.46 4.13
CA GLU A 320 -8.18 4.44 3.23
C GLU A 320 -8.46 3.13 3.98
N MET A 321 -7.62 2.74 4.93
CA MET A 321 -7.85 1.58 5.79
C MET A 321 -9.11 1.76 6.64
N TYR A 322 -9.30 2.95 7.23
CA TYR A 322 -10.54 3.28 7.95
C TYR A 322 -11.78 3.25 7.03
N ALA A 323 -11.64 3.64 5.77
CA ALA A 323 -12.75 3.57 4.82
C ALA A 323 -13.20 2.11 4.60
N TYR A 324 -12.26 1.17 4.45
CA TYR A 324 -12.56 -0.25 4.34
C TYR A 324 -13.24 -0.79 5.61
N ASP A 325 -12.67 -0.54 6.77
CA ASP A 325 -13.16 -1.02 8.06
C ASP A 325 -14.58 -0.52 8.33
N LEU A 326 -14.83 0.75 8.04
CA LEU A 326 -16.14 1.36 8.22
C LEU A 326 -17.18 0.80 7.22
N ALA A 327 -16.78 0.59 5.97
CA ALA A 327 -17.63 -0.05 4.97
C ALA A 327 -18.01 -1.48 5.38
N ALA A 328 -17.06 -2.25 5.89
CA ALA A 328 -17.31 -3.59 6.40
C ALA A 328 -18.34 -3.60 7.53
N ALA A 329 -18.23 -2.67 8.49
CA ALA A 329 -19.20 -2.52 9.57
C ALA A 329 -20.59 -2.09 9.07
N VAL A 330 -20.66 -1.15 8.12
CA VAL A 330 -21.93 -0.64 7.54
C VAL A 330 -22.67 -1.75 6.78
N ILE A 331 -21.95 -2.54 5.98
CA ILE A 331 -22.53 -3.65 5.21
C ILE A 331 -22.79 -4.88 6.09
N GLY A 332 -22.07 -5.00 7.21
CA GLY A 332 -22.20 -6.12 8.14
C GLY A 332 -21.28 -7.31 7.81
N VAL A 333 -20.23 -7.09 7.03
CA VAL A 333 -19.20 -8.10 6.74
C VAL A 333 -18.36 -8.35 7.99
N LYS A 334 -18.38 -9.58 8.48
CA LYS A 334 -17.68 -9.97 9.70
C LYS A 334 -16.23 -10.36 9.41
N HIS A 335 -15.33 -9.95 10.31
CA HIS A 335 -13.91 -10.26 10.27
C HIS A 335 -13.47 -11.00 11.54
N THR A 336 -12.65 -12.03 11.37
CA THR A 336 -11.79 -12.57 12.41
C THR A 336 -10.48 -11.81 12.35
N VAL A 337 -10.36 -10.79 13.17
CA VAL A 337 -9.15 -9.97 13.26
C VAL A 337 -8.15 -10.65 14.19
N GLN A 338 -6.95 -10.94 13.69
CA GLN A 338 -5.94 -11.74 14.36
C GLN A 338 -4.76 -10.88 14.83
N ASP A 339 -4.39 -11.02 16.09
CA ASP A 339 -3.25 -10.32 16.70
C ASP A 339 -1.88 -10.84 16.20
N PRO A 340 -0.82 -10.01 16.28
CA PRO A 340 0.55 -10.44 16.04
C PRO A 340 0.90 -11.73 16.83
N GLY A 341 1.59 -12.66 16.16
CA GLY A 341 1.92 -13.97 16.71
C GLY A 341 0.85 -15.04 16.54
N GLU A 342 -0.43 -14.69 16.60
CA GLU A 342 -1.56 -15.60 16.36
C GLU A 342 -2.07 -15.55 14.91
N THR A 343 -1.79 -14.48 14.21
CA THR A 343 -2.19 -14.29 12.82
C THR A 343 -1.53 -15.29 11.87
N ILE A 344 -2.32 -15.76 10.88
CA ILE A 344 -1.81 -16.57 9.77
C ILE A 344 -1.21 -15.70 8.64
N MET A 345 -1.35 -14.36 8.73
CA MET A 345 -1.01 -13.42 7.66
C MET A 345 0.45 -12.98 7.75
N ILE A 346 0.74 -11.98 8.57
CA ILE A 346 2.03 -11.26 8.56
C ILE A 346 2.72 -11.22 9.92
N ALA A 347 4.05 -11.23 9.88
CA ALA A 347 4.91 -10.74 10.94
C ALA A 347 5.62 -9.46 10.46
N GLN A 348 5.81 -8.48 11.34
CA GLN A 348 6.32 -7.15 11.04
C GLN A 348 7.64 -6.86 11.80
N PRO A 349 8.80 -7.44 11.40
CA PRO A 349 10.05 -7.06 12.02
C PRO A 349 10.43 -5.58 11.69
N PRO A 350 11.04 -4.85 12.61
CA PRO A 350 11.56 -5.26 13.92
C PRO A 350 10.54 -5.19 15.08
N ALA A 351 9.27 -4.84 14.82
CA ALA A 351 8.25 -4.77 15.86
C ALA A 351 7.96 -6.16 16.46
N ASP A 352 7.90 -7.19 15.61
CA ASP A 352 7.75 -8.57 16.04
C ASP A 352 9.12 -9.23 16.31
N ALA A 353 9.13 -10.18 17.25
CA ALA A 353 10.31 -10.95 17.62
C ALA A 353 10.18 -12.45 17.32
N ASN A 354 9.05 -12.87 16.74
CA ASN A 354 8.85 -14.24 16.26
C ASN A 354 7.83 -14.26 15.11
N MET A 355 7.95 -15.26 14.24
CA MET A 355 7.06 -15.45 13.10
C MET A 355 5.66 -15.92 13.53
N GLY A 356 5.55 -16.58 14.67
CA GLY A 356 4.28 -17.19 15.09
C GLY A 356 3.67 -18.09 14.02
N LYS A 357 2.39 -17.91 13.74
CA LYS A 357 1.65 -18.62 12.70
C LYS A 357 1.73 -17.94 11.33
N ALA A 358 2.26 -16.71 11.25
CA ALA A 358 2.27 -15.90 10.04
C ALA A 358 2.91 -16.59 8.82
N SER A 359 2.45 -16.20 7.65
CA SER A 359 2.89 -16.77 6.37
C SER A 359 3.80 -15.85 5.59
N MET A 360 3.74 -14.56 5.87
CA MET A 360 4.49 -13.50 5.18
C MET A 360 5.22 -12.61 6.18
N TYR A 361 6.26 -11.95 5.71
CA TYR A 361 6.83 -10.77 6.36
C TYR A 361 6.26 -9.51 5.69
N HIS A 362 5.91 -8.53 6.49
CA HIS A 362 5.61 -7.18 6.04
C HIS A 362 6.73 -6.23 6.48
N TYR A 363 7.53 -5.78 5.53
CA TYR A 363 8.62 -4.85 5.79
C TYR A 363 8.15 -3.39 5.69
N THR A 364 7.19 -3.04 6.55
CA THR A 364 6.53 -1.71 6.61
C THR A 364 7.53 -0.56 6.48
N TRP A 365 8.65 -0.70 7.20
CA TRP A 365 9.76 0.26 7.21
C TRP A 365 11.08 -0.47 6.99
N GLY A 366 12.13 0.18 7.45
CA GLY A 366 13.43 -0.45 7.65
C GLY A 366 13.70 -0.79 9.11
N ALA A 367 14.92 -1.22 9.36
CA ALA A 367 15.47 -1.43 10.69
C ALA A 367 16.89 -0.86 10.75
N GLU A 368 17.24 -0.30 11.90
CA GLU A 368 18.56 0.26 12.16
C GLU A 368 19.12 -0.34 13.44
N TYR A 369 20.40 -0.72 13.42
CA TYR A 369 21.13 -1.17 14.59
C TYR A 369 22.13 -0.10 15.02
N PHE A 370 22.09 0.22 16.31
CA PHE A 370 22.99 1.15 16.96
C PHE A 370 23.85 0.42 17.99
N LYS A 371 25.14 0.73 18.03
CA LYS A 371 26.10 0.30 19.05
C LYS A 371 26.81 1.53 19.58
N ASP A 372 26.81 1.70 20.89
CA ASP A 372 27.44 2.85 21.57
C ASP A 372 26.97 4.22 21.01
N GLY A 373 25.69 4.30 20.66
CA GLY A 373 25.07 5.50 20.08
C GLY A 373 25.33 5.73 18.59
N GLN A 374 26.15 4.91 17.94
CA GLN A 374 26.44 5.02 16.51
C GLN A 374 25.65 3.99 15.72
N LYS A 375 25.11 4.41 14.57
CA LYS A 375 24.45 3.50 13.62
C LYS A 375 25.51 2.63 12.94
N VAL A 376 25.41 1.32 13.14
CA VAL A 376 26.34 0.32 12.59
C VAL A 376 25.78 -0.47 11.42
N TRP A 377 24.46 -0.51 11.30
CA TRP A 377 23.77 -1.16 10.20
C TRP A 377 22.38 -0.55 10.00
N SER A 378 21.93 -0.52 8.76
CA SER A 378 20.54 -0.15 8.44
C SER A 378 20.11 -0.78 7.12
N TRP A 379 18.83 -1.11 7.06
CA TRP A 379 18.14 -1.41 5.82
C TRP A 379 16.78 -0.72 5.82
N ASP A 380 16.40 -0.19 4.65
CA ASP A 380 15.13 0.50 4.42
C ASP A 380 14.68 0.28 2.96
N LYS A 381 13.40 0.06 2.74
CA LYS A 381 12.84 -0.08 1.39
C LYS A 381 12.72 1.25 0.63
N ARG A 382 12.65 2.37 1.33
CA ARG A 382 12.36 3.69 0.75
C ARG A 382 13.39 4.22 -0.25
N PRO A 383 14.68 3.86 -0.21
CA PRO A 383 15.64 4.24 -1.25
C PRO A 383 15.43 3.57 -2.62
N TYR A 384 14.65 2.50 -2.71
CA TYR A 384 14.46 1.76 -3.95
C TYR A 384 13.37 2.42 -4.84
N VAL A 385 13.59 3.66 -5.26
CA VAL A 385 12.62 4.50 -5.99
C VAL A 385 13.00 4.76 -7.45
N GLU A 386 14.13 4.23 -7.90
CA GLU A 386 14.63 4.45 -9.26
C GLU A 386 14.41 3.21 -10.13
N THR A 387 14.20 3.42 -11.41
CA THR A 387 14.00 2.34 -12.42
C THR A 387 15.15 1.33 -12.44
N LYS A 388 16.39 1.77 -12.15
CA LYS A 388 17.54 0.87 -12.04
C LYS A 388 17.37 -0.19 -10.97
N HIS A 389 16.71 0.12 -9.86
CA HIS A 389 16.44 -0.84 -8.79
C HIS A 389 15.48 -1.94 -9.25
N VAL A 390 14.48 -1.56 -10.07
CA VAL A 390 13.52 -2.49 -10.66
C VAL A 390 14.21 -3.40 -11.68
N ARG A 391 15.00 -2.80 -12.59
CA ARG A 391 15.56 -3.50 -13.75
C ARG A 391 16.72 -4.41 -13.40
N ALA A 392 17.61 -4.00 -12.52
CA ALA A 392 18.78 -4.77 -12.10
C ALA A 392 18.86 -4.92 -10.57
N PRO A 393 17.86 -5.54 -9.93
CA PRO A 393 17.79 -5.61 -8.46
C PRO A 393 19.00 -6.34 -7.86
N GLY A 394 19.64 -7.22 -8.62
CA GLY A 394 20.86 -7.93 -8.23
C GLY A 394 22.03 -7.02 -7.84
N ARG A 395 22.08 -5.80 -8.37
CA ARG A 395 23.11 -4.78 -8.06
C ARG A 395 22.83 -4.01 -6.76
N PHE A 396 21.62 -4.12 -6.23
CA PHE A 396 21.13 -3.33 -5.09
C PHE A 396 20.56 -4.21 -3.97
N LYS A 397 21.19 -5.36 -3.73
CA LYS A 397 20.75 -6.29 -2.67
C LYS A 397 20.88 -5.65 -1.29
N PRO A 398 19.89 -5.83 -0.40
CA PRO A 398 20.01 -5.39 0.98
C PRO A 398 21.14 -6.14 1.70
N GLU A 399 21.86 -5.44 2.55
CA GLU A 399 22.86 -6.06 3.43
C GLU A 399 22.20 -6.72 4.64
N LEU A 400 22.75 -7.86 5.07
CA LEU A 400 22.30 -8.51 6.29
C LEU A 400 22.83 -7.77 7.53
N PRO A 401 22.14 -7.88 8.68
CA PRO A 401 22.67 -7.38 9.94
C PRO A 401 24.06 -7.97 10.25
N PRO A 402 24.87 -7.34 11.14
CA PRO A 402 26.18 -7.84 11.52
C PRO A 402 26.18 -9.27 12.06
N ASP A 403 27.16 -10.11 11.70
CA ASP A 403 27.20 -11.54 12.04
C ASP A 403 27.49 -11.84 13.52
N ASP A 404 28.00 -10.87 14.28
CA ASP A 404 28.21 -11.00 15.72
C ASP A 404 26.93 -11.08 16.54
N GLY A 405 25.78 -11.02 15.84
CA GLY A 405 24.45 -11.34 16.32
C GLY A 405 23.97 -10.45 17.47
N PRO A 406 22.77 -10.75 18.00
CA PRO A 406 22.20 -9.99 19.10
C PRO A 406 22.89 -10.38 20.41
N THR A 407 24.08 -9.86 20.64
CA THR A 407 24.83 -10.05 21.89
C THR A 407 24.30 -9.19 23.04
N GLY A 408 23.18 -8.45 22.82
CA GLY A 408 22.62 -7.46 23.73
C GLY A 408 23.31 -6.09 23.65
N VAL A 409 24.30 -5.93 22.76
CA VAL A 409 24.99 -4.65 22.54
C VAL A 409 24.27 -3.74 21.55
N TYR A 410 23.46 -4.31 20.64
CA TYR A 410 22.71 -3.53 19.66
C TYR A 410 21.39 -3.03 20.21
N LYS A 411 21.02 -1.82 19.78
CA LYS A 411 19.71 -1.19 20.00
C LYS A 411 19.07 -0.85 18.66
N LEU A 412 17.75 -0.90 18.62
CA LEU A 412 16.95 -0.35 17.52
C LEU A 412 16.90 1.18 17.62
N GLN A 413 16.37 1.83 16.57
CA GLN A 413 16.19 3.27 16.50
C GLN A 413 15.32 3.85 17.64
N ASP A 414 14.43 3.05 18.24
CA ASP A 414 13.61 3.42 19.42
C ASP A 414 14.30 3.18 20.76
N GLY A 415 15.59 2.80 20.73
CA GLY A 415 16.41 2.53 21.91
C GLY A 415 16.20 1.15 22.54
N LYS A 416 15.26 0.34 22.05
CA LYS A 416 15.08 -1.04 22.54
C LYS A 416 16.25 -1.92 22.15
N LYS A 417 16.60 -2.85 23.03
CA LYS A 417 17.63 -3.87 22.71
C LYS A 417 17.13 -4.78 21.59
N VAL A 418 18.01 -5.05 20.63
CA VAL A 418 17.77 -6.07 19.62
C VAL A 418 17.74 -7.43 20.30
N SER A 419 16.59 -8.10 20.26
CA SER A 419 16.44 -9.46 20.76
C SER A 419 16.95 -10.49 19.76
N LYS A 420 17.25 -11.71 20.24
CA LYS A 420 17.57 -12.85 19.35
C LYS A 420 16.45 -13.12 18.34
N GLY A 421 15.20 -13.01 18.78
CA GLY A 421 14.05 -13.21 17.92
C GLY A 421 13.93 -12.14 16.85
N THR A 422 14.05 -10.87 17.23
CA THR A 422 14.03 -9.74 16.28
C THR A 422 15.12 -9.85 15.22
N ASP A 423 16.38 -10.15 15.64
CA ASP A 423 17.50 -10.35 14.71
C ASP A 423 17.26 -11.53 13.78
N ALA A 424 16.77 -12.65 14.31
CA ALA A 424 16.47 -13.84 13.51
C ALA A 424 15.38 -13.56 12.45
N LEU A 425 14.33 -12.82 12.83
CA LEU A 425 13.27 -12.44 11.87
C LEU A 425 13.78 -11.50 10.78
N LEU A 426 14.56 -10.48 11.13
CA LEU A 426 15.15 -9.56 10.16
C LEU A 426 16.07 -10.29 9.19
N ARG A 427 16.94 -11.18 9.69
CA ARG A 427 17.82 -11.99 8.85
C ARG A 427 17.06 -12.92 7.93
N ASP A 428 16.04 -13.61 8.43
CA ASP A 428 15.23 -14.52 7.63
C ASP A 428 14.48 -13.76 6.52
N MET A 429 13.85 -12.65 6.86
CA MET A 429 13.18 -11.76 5.90
C MET A 429 14.15 -11.27 4.81
N LEU A 430 15.29 -10.70 5.21
CA LEU A 430 16.28 -10.19 4.27
C LEU A 430 16.93 -11.30 3.43
N THR A 431 17.09 -12.49 3.99
CA THR A 431 17.57 -13.66 3.25
C THR A 431 16.56 -14.09 2.17
N LEU A 432 15.25 -14.05 2.47
CA LEU A 432 14.22 -14.30 1.47
C LEU A 432 14.22 -13.23 0.37
N ILE A 433 14.34 -11.96 0.72
CA ILE A 433 14.46 -10.85 -0.23
C ILE A 433 15.68 -11.06 -1.14
N ARG A 434 16.86 -11.30 -0.57
CA ARG A 434 18.09 -11.55 -1.32
C ARG A 434 17.97 -12.78 -2.22
N GLY A 435 17.43 -13.89 -1.70
CA GLY A 435 17.22 -15.10 -2.47
C GLY A 435 16.18 -14.95 -3.59
N ALA A 436 15.18 -14.08 -3.42
CA ALA A 436 14.29 -13.70 -4.52
C ALA A 436 15.04 -12.91 -5.58
N ILE A 437 15.78 -11.86 -5.18
CA ILE A 437 16.59 -11.02 -6.06
C ILE A 437 17.58 -11.84 -6.88
N ASP A 438 18.22 -12.86 -6.28
CA ASP A 438 19.18 -13.75 -6.98
C ASP A 438 18.57 -14.55 -8.14
N ARG A 439 17.25 -14.62 -8.19
CA ARG A 439 16.47 -15.38 -9.19
C ARG A 439 15.63 -14.48 -10.11
N LEU A 440 15.79 -13.17 -10.02
CA LEU A 440 15.18 -12.22 -10.91
C LEU A 440 16.12 -11.90 -12.05
N ASP A 441 15.63 -12.02 -13.27
CA ASP A 441 16.38 -11.61 -14.46
C ASP A 441 16.48 -10.06 -14.51
N GLU A 442 17.55 -9.55 -15.10
CA GLU A 442 17.61 -8.13 -15.46
C GLU A 442 16.58 -7.84 -16.55
N LEU A 443 15.76 -6.81 -16.35
CA LEU A 443 14.82 -6.37 -17.39
C LEU A 443 15.57 -5.62 -18.48
N PRO A 444 15.14 -5.77 -19.76
CA PRO A 444 15.80 -5.11 -20.87
C PRO A 444 15.79 -3.59 -20.72
N HIS A 445 16.88 -2.99 -21.20
CA HIS A 445 16.98 -1.53 -21.28
C HIS A 445 16.22 -0.99 -22.48
N SER A 446 15.74 0.24 -22.36
CA SER A 446 15.38 0.99 -23.57
C SER A 446 16.62 1.26 -24.41
N PRO A 447 16.50 1.25 -25.74
CA PRO A 447 17.60 1.57 -26.62
C PRO A 447 18.25 2.91 -26.25
N GLY A 448 19.57 2.92 -26.05
CA GLY A 448 20.32 4.13 -25.67
C GLY A 448 20.53 4.40 -24.18
N CYS A 449 19.98 3.58 -23.30
CA CYS A 449 20.23 3.67 -21.87
C CYS A 449 21.12 2.52 -21.41
N GLY A 450 22.39 2.81 -21.09
CA GLY A 450 23.33 1.85 -20.51
C GLY A 450 23.57 2.10 -19.03
N TRP A 451 23.64 1.03 -18.23
CA TRP A 451 23.91 1.11 -16.79
C TRP A 451 25.26 1.74 -16.46
N ASP A 452 26.23 1.60 -17.38
CA ASP A 452 27.64 1.96 -17.13
C ASP A 452 27.98 3.41 -17.50
N GLN A 453 27.04 4.17 -18.06
CA GLN A 453 27.32 5.52 -18.57
C GLN A 453 27.01 6.64 -17.58
N GLY A 454 26.70 6.33 -16.34
CA GLY A 454 26.49 7.35 -15.29
C GLY A 454 25.35 8.33 -15.60
N GLU A 455 24.47 7.99 -16.53
CA GLU A 455 23.31 8.82 -16.88
C GLU A 455 22.18 8.57 -15.87
N PRO A 456 21.94 9.50 -14.95
CA PRO A 456 20.89 9.35 -13.93
C PRO A 456 19.46 9.39 -14.49
N ASP A 457 19.29 9.61 -15.79
CA ASP A 457 18.03 10.07 -16.38
C ASP A 457 17.36 9.05 -17.32
N CYS A 458 17.71 7.76 -17.25
CA CYS A 458 16.97 6.71 -17.96
C CYS A 458 15.77 6.21 -17.16
N ASP A 459 15.00 7.11 -16.61
CA ASP A 459 13.64 6.83 -16.13
C ASP A 459 12.70 6.79 -17.32
N PHE A 460 11.77 5.84 -17.32
CA PHE A 460 10.86 5.64 -18.42
C PHE A 460 9.54 6.35 -18.19
N GLY A 461 9.20 7.30 -19.06
CA GLY A 461 7.84 7.69 -19.33
C GLY A 461 7.25 6.75 -20.38
N CYS A 462 6.13 6.12 -20.12
CA CYS A 462 5.39 5.38 -21.11
C CYS A 462 4.35 6.31 -21.74
N GLU A 463 4.45 6.58 -23.05
CA GLU A 463 3.50 7.45 -23.77
C GLU A 463 2.30 6.68 -24.35
N THR A 464 2.48 5.40 -24.60
CA THR A 464 1.45 4.52 -25.15
C THR A 464 1.52 3.15 -24.47
N ASP A 465 0.51 2.34 -24.65
CA ASP A 465 0.39 0.99 -24.08
C ASP A 465 1.57 0.06 -24.38
N THR A 466 2.45 0.45 -25.30
CA THR A 466 3.56 -0.40 -25.78
C THR A 466 4.93 0.28 -25.81
N LEU A 467 5.03 1.60 -25.58
CA LEU A 467 6.27 2.35 -25.76
C LEU A 467 6.67 3.13 -24.51
N CYS A 468 7.68 2.60 -23.80
CA CYS A 468 8.42 3.37 -22.81
C CYS A 468 9.56 4.12 -23.51
N VAL A 469 9.60 5.43 -23.36
CA VAL A 469 10.66 6.30 -23.90
C VAL A 469 11.56 6.81 -22.77
N PRO A 470 12.86 7.08 -23.05
CA PRO A 470 13.74 7.68 -22.07
C PRO A 470 13.19 9.00 -21.53
N THR A 471 13.35 9.26 -20.23
CA THR A 471 12.80 10.43 -19.54
C THR A 471 13.13 11.75 -20.22
N LYS A 472 14.32 11.88 -20.84
CA LYS A 472 14.69 13.08 -21.59
C LYS A 472 13.79 13.31 -22.81
N GLN A 473 13.51 12.25 -23.59
CA GLN A 473 12.61 12.32 -24.75
C GLN A 473 11.17 12.55 -24.30
N TRP A 474 10.76 11.91 -23.22
CA TRP A 474 9.44 12.09 -22.67
C TRP A 474 9.18 13.52 -22.18
N LYS A 475 10.16 14.16 -21.50
CA LYS A 475 10.06 15.59 -21.12
C LYS A 475 10.06 16.52 -22.34
N ALA A 476 10.80 16.17 -23.39
CA ALA A 476 10.79 16.93 -24.65
C ALA A 476 9.45 16.86 -25.37
N ASN A 477 8.69 15.79 -25.19
CA ASN A 477 7.38 15.57 -25.80
C ASN A 477 6.21 16.09 -24.92
N GLY A 478 6.50 16.80 -23.84
CA GLY A 478 5.48 17.47 -23.02
C GLY A 478 4.90 16.63 -21.89
N GLY A 479 5.58 15.56 -21.52
CA GLY A 479 5.27 14.70 -20.36
C GLY A 479 5.63 15.28 -19.00
#